data_edbb66fa39d326647b7bb778a777f9ea
#
_entry.id   edbb66fa39d326647b7bb778a777f9ea
#
_cell.length_a   1.000
_cell.length_b   1.000
_cell.length_c   1.000
_cell.angle_alpha   90.00
_cell.angle_beta   90.00
_cell.angle_gamma   90.00
#
_symmetry.space_group_name_H-M   'P 1'
#
loop_
_entity.id
_entity.type
_entity.pdbx_description
1 polymer ?
#
loop_
_entity_poly.entity_id
_entity_poly.type
_entity_poly.pdbx_seq_one_letter_code
_entity_poly.pdbx_strand_id
1 'polypeptide(L)'
;NGYIKVAGMSDLEITKNAPGAADVASDRGVVIKMVYNALLGQYKEINGYENGAPTYKANGTLAKAKFDVIDKKGVLTATSKTSVSSTDVQDGQIEIVSDDDDEAKLFDCDLTGLEDYLAQKITYYYKENSGLTPKVLAVTYDASKTTTFKADADDIQTVEGFDTAGGKFKIEGVSKKKDCAGASIVYNGKIISNSQLAELGESINDLLLPEKGSIRLVDSDKDDVFDVVFV
;
A
#
# COMPACT_ATOMS: atom_id res chain seq x y z
N ASN A 1 22.93 29.71 -8.30
CA ASN A 1 22.01 29.66 -7.13
C ASN A 1 20.52 29.91 -7.49
N GLY A 2 20.20 30.49 -8.68
CA GLY A 2 18.82 30.68 -9.13
C GLY A 2 18.03 29.39 -9.29
N TYR A 3 18.62 28.35 -9.88
CA TYR A 3 17.96 27.05 -10.10
C TYR A 3 17.57 26.33 -8.81
N ILE A 4 18.42 26.39 -7.76
CA ILE A 4 18.12 25.79 -6.46
C ILE A 4 16.97 26.52 -5.78
N LYS A 5 16.92 27.86 -5.89
CA LYS A 5 15.82 28.64 -5.35
C LYS A 5 14.49 28.27 -6.01
N VAL A 6 14.48 28.10 -7.34
CA VAL A 6 13.28 27.66 -8.07
C VAL A 6 12.88 26.23 -7.69
N ALA A 7 13.85 25.30 -7.59
CA ALA A 7 13.58 23.93 -7.20
C ALA A 7 13.04 23.78 -5.77
N GLY A 8 13.31 24.73 -4.90
CA GLY A 8 12.80 24.77 -3.52
C GLY A 8 11.50 25.55 -3.34
N MET A 9 10.88 26.07 -4.40
CA MET A 9 9.59 26.75 -4.30
C MET A 9 8.50 25.79 -3.85
N SER A 10 7.57 26.28 -3.03
CA SER A 10 6.54 25.46 -2.36
C SER A 10 5.61 24.68 -3.29
N ASP A 11 5.42 25.17 -4.51
CA ASP A 11 4.60 24.51 -5.52
C ASP A 11 5.35 23.47 -6.37
N LEU A 12 6.68 23.45 -6.31
CA LEU A 12 7.52 22.46 -7.01
C LEU A 12 8.08 21.39 -6.07
N GLU A 13 8.43 21.76 -4.82
CA GLU A 13 8.94 20.88 -3.76
C GLU A 13 10.06 19.88 -4.19
N ILE A 14 10.77 20.16 -5.29
CA ILE A 14 11.76 19.24 -5.88
C ILE A 14 12.85 18.86 -4.88
N THR A 15 13.24 19.79 -4.01
CA THR A 15 14.25 19.57 -2.98
C THR A 15 13.70 19.08 -1.65
N LYS A 16 12.40 18.83 -1.54
CA LYS A 16 11.76 18.37 -0.30
C LYS A 16 12.34 17.02 0.15
N ASN A 17 12.84 16.98 1.37
CA ASN A 17 13.49 15.78 1.93
C ASN A 17 14.65 15.24 1.06
N ALA A 18 15.27 16.10 0.26
CA ALA A 18 16.43 15.80 -0.55
C ALA A 18 17.55 16.80 -0.18
N PRO A 19 18.18 16.66 1.01
CA PRO A 19 19.19 17.60 1.48
C PRO A 19 20.41 17.56 0.57
N GLY A 20 20.88 18.73 0.17
CA GLY A 20 22.08 18.91 -0.62
C GLY A 20 22.55 20.36 -0.57
N ALA A 21 23.87 20.58 -0.66
CA ALA A 21 24.46 21.90 -0.81
C ALA A 21 24.72 22.18 -2.28
N ALA A 22 24.65 23.47 -2.67
CA ALA A 22 24.76 23.91 -4.07
C ALA A 22 26.06 23.47 -4.76
N ASP A 23 27.13 23.33 -4.01
CA ASP A 23 28.48 23.11 -4.52
C ASP A 23 29.09 21.78 -4.05
N VAL A 24 28.27 20.85 -3.58
CA VAL A 24 28.67 19.51 -3.12
C VAL A 24 28.03 18.45 -4.01
N ALA A 25 28.80 17.43 -4.38
CA ALA A 25 28.28 16.30 -5.12
C ALA A 25 27.17 15.60 -4.30
N SER A 26 25.99 15.47 -4.89
CA SER A 26 24.86 14.78 -4.28
C SER A 26 25.02 13.27 -4.48
N ASP A 27 24.66 12.48 -3.46
CA ASP A 27 24.58 11.04 -3.61
C ASP A 27 23.42 10.63 -4.54
N ARG A 28 23.43 9.37 -4.98
CA ARG A 28 22.41 8.83 -5.91
C ARG A 28 21.00 8.88 -5.32
N GLY A 29 20.86 8.66 -4.00
CA GLY A 29 19.57 8.67 -3.32
C GLY A 29 18.96 10.07 -3.31
N VAL A 30 19.76 11.11 -3.08
CA VAL A 30 19.31 12.50 -3.15
C VAL A 30 18.83 12.84 -4.55
N VAL A 31 19.58 12.45 -5.58
CA VAL A 31 19.20 12.72 -6.98
C VAL A 31 17.91 11.99 -7.34
N ILE A 32 17.77 10.72 -6.99
CA ILE A 32 16.54 9.95 -7.22
C ILE A 32 15.35 10.60 -6.52
N LYS A 33 15.51 11.05 -5.28
CA LYS A 33 14.47 11.75 -4.54
C LYS A 33 14.05 13.05 -5.20
N MET A 34 14.99 13.83 -5.71
CA MET A 34 14.70 15.06 -6.45
C MET A 34 13.94 14.77 -7.76
N VAL A 35 14.32 13.74 -8.50
CA VAL A 35 13.61 13.30 -9.71
C VAL A 35 12.19 12.86 -9.38
N TYR A 36 12.03 12.06 -8.34
CA TYR A 36 10.70 11.64 -7.84
C TYR A 36 9.82 12.85 -7.49
N ASN A 37 10.35 13.81 -6.71
CA ASN A 37 9.61 15.01 -6.36
C ASN A 37 9.25 15.86 -7.60
N ALA A 38 10.15 15.95 -8.57
CA ALA A 38 9.90 16.67 -9.82
C ALA A 38 8.77 16.03 -10.64
N LEU A 39 8.71 14.69 -10.69
CA LEU A 39 7.63 13.97 -11.40
C LEU A 39 6.27 14.20 -10.75
N LEU A 40 6.22 14.31 -9.42
CA LEU A 40 4.99 14.59 -8.67
C LEU A 40 4.66 16.08 -8.57
N GLY A 41 5.60 16.96 -8.97
CA GLY A 41 5.40 18.40 -9.00
C GLY A 41 4.27 18.81 -9.95
N GLN A 42 3.57 19.89 -9.59
CA GLN A 42 2.48 20.43 -10.40
C GLN A 42 2.99 20.89 -11.78
N TYR A 43 2.44 20.32 -12.83
CA TYR A 43 2.69 20.75 -14.21
C TYR A 43 1.74 21.88 -14.59
N LYS A 44 2.29 22.96 -15.15
CA LYS A 44 1.54 24.13 -15.60
C LYS A 44 1.75 24.34 -17.09
N GLU A 45 0.66 24.56 -17.82
CA GLU A 45 0.66 24.89 -19.23
C GLU A 45 0.26 26.37 -19.43
N ILE A 46 0.80 26.99 -20.46
CA ILE A 46 0.36 28.32 -20.88
C ILE A 46 -1.07 28.19 -21.41
N ASN A 47 -2.01 28.91 -20.81
CA ASN A 47 -3.40 28.91 -21.25
C ASN A 47 -3.85 30.25 -21.85
N GLY A 48 -2.94 31.22 -21.95
CA GLY A 48 -3.23 32.55 -22.53
C GLY A 48 -2.14 33.56 -22.20
N TYR A 49 -2.44 34.82 -22.59
CA TYR A 49 -1.60 35.95 -22.28
C TYR A 49 -2.44 37.07 -21.73
N GLU A 50 -1.99 37.71 -20.66
CA GLU A 50 -2.61 38.89 -20.08
C GLU A 50 -1.57 40.00 -19.96
N ASN A 51 -1.86 41.18 -20.53
CA ASN A 51 -0.92 42.29 -20.61
C ASN A 51 0.48 41.91 -21.16
N GLY A 52 0.54 41.00 -22.12
CA GLY A 52 1.79 40.49 -22.72
C GLY A 52 2.54 39.46 -21.90
N ALA A 53 2.08 39.11 -20.71
CA ALA A 53 2.65 38.07 -19.87
C ALA A 53 1.88 36.74 -20.01
N PRO A 54 2.55 35.56 -20.04
CA PRO A 54 1.84 34.28 -20.12
C PRO A 54 1.08 34.01 -18.82
N THR A 55 -0.17 33.54 -18.98
CA THR A 55 -0.97 32.98 -17.89
C THR A 55 -0.86 31.45 -17.91
N TYR A 56 -0.91 30.83 -16.74
CA TYR A 56 -0.69 29.40 -16.61
C TYR A 56 -1.90 28.70 -15.97
N LYS A 57 -2.22 27.53 -16.49
CA LYS A 57 -3.22 26.62 -15.90
C LYS A 57 -2.52 25.37 -15.38
N ALA A 58 -2.87 24.93 -14.17
CA ALA A 58 -2.43 23.65 -13.66
C ALA A 58 -3.03 22.50 -14.48
N ASN A 59 -2.20 21.50 -14.81
CA ASN A 59 -2.58 20.33 -15.59
C ASN A 59 -2.02 19.04 -14.97
N GLY A 60 -2.39 18.80 -13.69
CA GLY A 60 -1.96 17.64 -12.93
C GLY A 60 -0.45 17.65 -12.59
N THR A 61 0.11 16.46 -12.40
CA THR A 61 1.53 16.28 -12.16
C THR A 61 2.32 16.23 -13.47
N LEU A 62 3.65 16.44 -13.39
CA LEU A 62 4.52 16.25 -14.56
C LEU A 62 4.48 14.80 -15.05
N ALA A 63 4.38 13.82 -14.14
CA ALA A 63 4.23 12.41 -14.45
C ALA A 63 3.00 12.15 -15.32
N LYS A 64 1.85 12.72 -14.94
CA LYS A 64 0.61 12.60 -15.72
C LYS A 64 0.70 13.32 -17.05
N ALA A 65 1.13 14.58 -17.04
CA ALA A 65 1.09 15.43 -18.24
C ALA A 65 2.07 15.01 -19.35
N LYS A 66 3.20 14.36 -19.01
CA LYS A 66 4.26 14.02 -19.97
C LYS A 66 4.48 12.52 -20.16
N PHE A 67 4.06 11.71 -19.21
CA PHE A 67 4.32 10.27 -19.23
C PHE A 67 3.05 9.44 -19.11
N ASP A 68 1.87 10.06 -19.03
CA ASP A 68 0.57 9.39 -18.82
C ASP A 68 0.52 8.50 -17.57
N VAL A 69 1.33 8.84 -16.55
CA VAL A 69 1.35 8.13 -15.28
C VAL A 69 0.40 8.80 -14.31
N ILE A 70 -0.57 8.04 -13.84
CA ILE A 70 -1.58 8.47 -12.88
C ILE A 70 -1.16 7.91 -11.52
N ASP A 71 -1.24 8.73 -10.48
CA ASP A 71 -1.08 8.31 -9.09
C ASP A 71 -2.42 8.30 -8.37
N LYS A 72 -2.65 7.25 -7.59
CA LYS A 72 -3.82 7.10 -6.72
C LYS A 72 -3.45 6.43 -5.42
N LYS A 73 -4.36 6.51 -4.44
CA LYS A 73 -4.27 5.80 -3.17
C LYS A 73 -5.34 4.71 -3.11
N GLY A 74 -5.06 3.67 -2.35
CA GLY A 74 -5.98 2.58 -2.16
C GLY A 74 -5.41 1.49 -1.25
N VAL A 75 -6.11 0.39 -1.15
CA VAL A 75 -5.70 -0.81 -0.42
C VAL A 75 -5.39 -1.92 -1.42
N LEU A 76 -4.22 -2.55 -1.30
CA LEU A 76 -3.90 -3.74 -2.06
C LEU A 76 -4.65 -4.93 -1.46
N THR A 77 -5.58 -5.52 -2.21
CA THR A 77 -6.47 -6.58 -1.70
C THR A 77 -6.16 -7.97 -2.22
N ALA A 78 -5.53 -8.07 -3.39
CA ALA A 78 -5.11 -9.38 -3.90
C ALA A 78 -3.88 -9.30 -4.81
N THR A 79 -3.09 -10.38 -4.75
CA THR A 79 -2.08 -10.79 -5.72
C THR A 79 -2.46 -12.18 -6.26
N SER A 80 -1.74 -12.71 -7.27
CA SER A 80 -1.99 -14.07 -7.75
C SER A 80 -1.75 -15.17 -6.71
N LYS A 81 -1.05 -14.87 -5.62
CA LYS A 81 -0.70 -15.84 -4.57
C LYS A 81 -1.56 -15.73 -3.33
N THR A 82 -1.99 -14.52 -3.00
CA THR A 82 -2.67 -14.24 -1.73
C THR A 82 -3.74 -13.20 -1.94
N SER A 83 -4.93 -13.44 -1.40
CA SER A 83 -6.07 -12.52 -1.48
C SER A 83 -6.72 -12.31 -0.12
N VAL A 84 -7.03 -11.06 0.19
CA VAL A 84 -7.90 -10.64 1.32
C VAL A 84 -9.31 -10.31 0.82
N SER A 85 -9.56 -10.50 -0.46
CA SER A 85 -10.88 -10.45 -1.10
C SER A 85 -11.23 -11.83 -1.62
N SER A 86 -12.46 -12.04 -2.05
CA SER A 86 -12.88 -13.31 -2.68
C SER A 86 -12.52 -13.38 -4.17
N THR A 87 -11.75 -12.41 -4.70
CA THR A 87 -11.40 -12.34 -6.11
C THR A 87 -10.20 -13.24 -6.40
N ASP A 88 -10.33 -14.11 -7.41
CA ASP A 88 -9.20 -14.84 -7.98
C ASP A 88 -8.47 -13.94 -8.98
N VAL A 89 -7.21 -13.64 -8.70
CA VAL A 89 -6.34 -12.79 -9.50
C VAL A 89 -5.36 -13.67 -10.27
N GLN A 90 -5.21 -13.41 -11.58
CA GLN A 90 -4.31 -14.18 -12.45
C GLN A 90 -2.84 -13.80 -12.22
N ASP A 91 -1.92 -14.67 -12.65
CA ASP A 91 -0.50 -14.37 -12.65
C ASP A 91 -0.21 -13.08 -13.42
N GLY A 92 0.61 -12.21 -12.83
CA GLY A 92 0.91 -10.90 -13.40
C GLY A 92 -0.16 -9.84 -13.15
N GLN A 93 -1.16 -10.13 -12.32
CA GLN A 93 -2.20 -9.17 -11.95
C GLN A 93 -2.26 -8.95 -10.43
N ILE A 94 -2.82 -7.80 -10.05
CA ILE A 94 -3.15 -7.44 -8.67
C ILE A 94 -4.53 -6.78 -8.63
N GLU A 95 -5.17 -6.83 -7.46
CA GLU A 95 -6.40 -6.09 -7.18
C GLU A 95 -6.12 -4.98 -6.17
N ILE A 96 -6.63 -3.79 -6.48
CA ILE A 96 -6.56 -2.63 -5.59
C ILE A 96 -7.96 -2.05 -5.44
N VAL A 97 -8.37 -1.79 -4.20
CA VAL A 97 -9.56 -0.98 -3.88
C VAL A 97 -9.11 0.47 -3.76
N SER A 98 -9.62 1.32 -4.64
CA SER A 98 -9.26 2.75 -4.68
C SER A 98 -9.94 3.52 -3.55
N ASP A 99 -9.19 4.45 -2.92
CA ASP A 99 -9.76 5.37 -1.92
C ASP A 99 -10.74 6.41 -2.50
N ASP A 100 -10.76 6.58 -3.84
CA ASP A 100 -11.60 7.61 -4.48
C ASP A 100 -13.05 7.16 -4.69
N ASP A 101 -13.27 5.89 -4.98
CA ASP A 101 -14.56 5.32 -5.40
C ASP A 101 -14.93 4.03 -4.66
N ASP A 102 -14.08 3.53 -3.77
CA ASP A 102 -14.21 2.27 -3.05
C ASP A 102 -14.44 1.05 -3.98
N GLU A 103 -14.07 1.18 -5.25
CA GLU A 103 -14.21 0.10 -6.23
C GLU A 103 -12.93 -0.72 -6.32
N ALA A 104 -13.10 -2.05 -6.32
CA ALA A 104 -12.04 -3.00 -6.61
C ALA A 104 -11.73 -3.01 -8.10
N LYS A 105 -10.45 -2.85 -8.47
CA LYS A 105 -9.98 -2.86 -9.86
C LYS A 105 -8.79 -3.77 -10.01
N LEU A 106 -8.79 -4.51 -11.13
CA LEU A 106 -7.64 -5.31 -11.54
C LEU A 106 -6.65 -4.48 -12.34
N PHE A 107 -5.37 -4.72 -12.09
CA PHE A 107 -4.25 -4.11 -12.79
C PHE A 107 -3.25 -5.17 -13.20
N ASP A 108 -2.68 -5.04 -14.39
CA ASP A 108 -1.48 -5.78 -14.77
C ASP A 108 -0.29 -5.28 -13.95
N CYS A 109 0.56 -6.18 -13.46
CA CYS A 109 1.65 -5.84 -12.56
C CYS A 109 2.81 -6.83 -12.67
N ASP A 110 4.00 -6.33 -13.03
CA ASP A 110 5.24 -7.13 -13.06
C ASP A 110 6.07 -6.98 -11.77
N LEU A 111 5.56 -6.23 -10.76
CA LEU A 111 6.26 -6.03 -9.50
C LEU A 111 6.22 -7.30 -8.65
N THR A 112 7.29 -7.54 -7.91
CA THR A 112 7.41 -8.68 -6.99
C THR A 112 7.45 -8.22 -5.55
N GLY A 113 7.11 -9.11 -4.59
CA GLY A 113 7.14 -8.81 -3.16
C GLY A 113 5.97 -7.95 -2.68
N LEU A 114 4.89 -7.89 -3.44
CA LEU A 114 3.69 -7.14 -3.08
C LEU A 114 2.86 -7.82 -1.99
N GLU A 115 3.09 -9.09 -1.73
CA GLU A 115 2.41 -9.85 -0.68
C GLU A 115 2.59 -9.22 0.71
N ASP A 116 3.74 -8.57 0.94
CA ASP A 116 4.00 -7.86 2.19
C ASP A 116 3.13 -6.60 2.38
N TYR A 117 2.57 -6.07 1.30
CA TYR A 117 1.71 -4.87 1.31
C TYR A 117 0.21 -5.18 1.27
N LEU A 118 -0.19 -6.45 1.24
CA LEU A 118 -1.61 -6.84 1.28
C LEU A 118 -2.31 -6.31 2.52
N ALA A 119 -3.54 -5.87 2.32
CA ALA A 119 -4.40 -5.19 3.30
C ALA A 119 -3.87 -3.84 3.80
N GLN A 120 -2.87 -3.25 3.12
CA GLN A 120 -2.27 -1.99 3.55
C GLN A 120 -2.61 -0.85 2.60
N LYS A 121 -2.67 0.36 3.16
CA LYS A 121 -2.79 1.60 2.39
C LYS A 121 -1.52 1.83 1.59
N ILE A 122 -1.68 1.96 0.28
CA ILE A 122 -0.61 2.20 -0.69
C ILE A 122 -0.91 3.43 -1.55
N THR A 123 0.15 4.00 -2.10
CA THR A 123 0.05 4.87 -3.27
C THR A 123 0.57 4.08 -4.46
N TYR A 124 -0.23 3.98 -5.50
CA TYR A 124 0.13 3.23 -6.71
C TYR A 124 0.16 4.15 -7.93
N TYR A 125 1.11 3.87 -8.81
CA TYR A 125 1.37 4.62 -10.04
C TYR A 125 1.08 3.71 -11.21
N TYR A 126 0.17 4.11 -12.09
CA TYR A 126 -0.28 3.26 -13.19
C TYR A 126 -0.44 4.03 -14.49
N LYS A 127 -0.47 3.29 -15.60
CA LYS A 127 -0.88 3.79 -16.90
C LYS A 127 -2.18 3.14 -17.32
N GLU A 128 -3.07 3.95 -17.87
CA GLU A 128 -4.20 3.44 -18.63
C GLU A 128 -3.68 2.74 -19.88
N ASN A 129 -4.31 1.63 -20.23
CA ASN A 129 -3.98 0.86 -21.41
C ASN A 129 -5.26 0.75 -22.26
N SER A 130 -5.35 1.55 -23.31
CA SER A 130 -6.57 1.74 -24.10
C SER A 130 -7.24 0.42 -24.47
N GLY A 131 -8.40 0.13 -23.88
CA GLY A 131 -9.18 -1.11 -24.12
C GLY A 131 -8.61 -2.37 -23.44
N LEU A 132 -7.59 -2.26 -22.60
CA LEU A 132 -6.96 -3.35 -21.86
C LEU A 132 -6.89 -3.03 -20.37
N THR A 133 -6.47 -4.00 -19.54
CA THR A 133 -6.22 -3.81 -18.13
C THR A 133 -5.14 -2.75 -17.91
N PRO A 134 -5.35 -1.74 -17.04
CA PRO A 134 -4.33 -0.75 -16.71
C PRO A 134 -3.10 -1.43 -16.08
N LYS A 135 -1.90 -0.85 -16.27
CA LYS A 135 -0.67 -1.43 -15.75
C LYS A 135 -0.10 -0.61 -14.60
N VAL A 136 0.11 -1.26 -13.46
CA VAL A 136 0.87 -0.68 -12.33
C VAL A 136 2.35 -0.70 -12.62
N LEU A 137 3.00 0.45 -12.40
CA LEU A 137 4.42 0.67 -12.63
C LEU A 137 5.22 0.71 -11.34
N ALA A 138 4.61 1.22 -10.26
CA ALA A 138 5.23 1.34 -8.94
C ALA A 138 4.16 1.36 -7.86
N VAL A 139 4.55 0.87 -6.69
CA VAL A 139 3.76 0.94 -5.45
C VAL A 139 4.65 1.52 -4.36
N THR A 140 4.11 2.42 -3.56
CA THR A 140 4.74 2.92 -2.35
C THR A 140 3.83 2.69 -1.16
N TYR A 141 4.42 2.32 -0.04
CA TYR A 141 3.74 2.05 1.20
C TYR A 141 3.85 3.25 2.14
N ASP A 142 2.74 3.59 2.79
CA ASP A 142 2.70 4.65 3.80
C ASP A 142 2.57 4.05 5.21
N ALA A 143 3.72 3.82 5.86
CA ALA A 143 3.78 3.32 7.24
C ALA A 143 3.04 4.21 8.26
N SER A 144 2.70 5.45 7.90
CA SER A 144 1.93 6.33 8.79
C SER A 144 0.44 5.98 8.85
N LYS A 145 -0.06 5.18 7.90
CA LYS A 145 -1.48 4.87 7.72
C LYS A 145 -1.88 3.45 8.11
N THR A 146 -0.92 2.57 8.26
CA THR A 146 -1.17 1.15 8.54
C THR A 146 -0.22 0.69 9.65
N THR A 147 -0.67 -0.19 10.52
CA THR A 147 0.18 -0.89 11.48
C THR A 147 0.26 -2.35 11.10
N THR A 148 1.47 -2.91 11.07
CA THR A 148 1.67 -4.34 10.87
C THR A 148 2.42 -4.93 12.05
N PHE A 149 2.07 -6.17 12.39
CA PHE A 149 2.74 -6.92 13.42
C PHE A 149 3.02 -8.34 12.90
N LYS A 150 4.25 -8.84 13.11
CA LYS A 150 4.61 -10.23 12.77
C LYS A 150 5.05 -10.93 14.03
N ALA A 151 4.71 -12.21 14.16
CA ALA A 151 5.20 -13.09 15.21
C ALA A 151 5.44 -14.49 14.63
N ASP A 152 6.51 -15.14 15.08
CA ASP A 152 6.76 -16.53 14.74
C ASP A 152 5.83 -17.45 15.56
N ALA A 153 5.58 -18.65 15.05
CA ALA A 153 4.68 -19.62 15.69
C ALA A 153 5.09 -19.89 17.15
N ASP A 154 6.38 -20.03 17.41
CA ASP A 154 6.92 -20.32 18.75
C ASP A 154 6.69 -19.18 19.76
N ASP A 155 6.46 -17.96 19.30
CA ASP A 155 6.19 -16.80 20.15
C ASP A 155 4.71 -16.66 20.52
N ILE A 156 3.81 -17.41 19.87
CA ILE A 156 2.36 -17.33 20.12
C ILE A 156 2.01 -18.16 21.35
N GLN A 157 1.61 -17.51 22.43
CA GLN A 157 1.26 -18.19 23.68
C GLN A 157 -0.19 -18.68 23.70
N THR A 158 -1.13 -17.85 23.24
CA THR A 158 -2.56 -18.24 23.17
C THR A 158 -3.26 -17.49 22.04
N VAL A 159 -4.24 -18.18 21.47
CA VAL A 159 -5.22 -17.65 20.53
C VAL A 159 -6.60 -17.87 21.13
N GLU A 160 -7.43 -16.85 21.20
CA GLU A 160 -8.74 -16.93 21.85
C GLU A 160 -9.77 -16.05 21.15
N GLY A 161 -11.04 -16.42 21.24
CA GLY A 161 -12.18 -15.60 20.86
C GLY A 161 -12.46 -15.49 19.36
N PHE A 162 -11.74 -16.20 18.50
CA PHE A 162 -12.01 -16.19 17.05
C PHE A 162 -13.25 -17.02 16.66
N ASP A 163 -13.73 -17.87 17.56
CA ASP A 163 -15.03 -18.55 17.48
C ASP A 163 -16.22 -17.62 17.73
N THR A 164 -15.92 -16.46 18.28
CA THR A 164 -16.84 -15.32 18.48
C THR A 164 -16.29 -14.09 17.74
N ALA A 165 -16.91 -12.92 17.87
CA ALA A 165 -16.41 -11.70 17.22
C ALA A 165 -15.21 -11.04 17.93
N GLY A 166 -14.54 -11.71 18.87
CA GLY A 166 -13.56 -11.08 19.78
C GLY A 166 -12.11 -11.58 19.68
N GLY A 167 -11.63 -12.00 18.52
CA GLY A 167 -10.32 -12.62 18.32
C GLY A 167 -9.14 -11.88 18.94
N LYS A 168 -8.25 -12.61 19.64
CA LYS A 168 -7.05 -12.06 20.29
C LYS A 168 -5.88 -13.02 20.26
N PHE A 169 -4.69 -12.46 20.06
CA PHE A 169 -3.40 -13.16 20.20
C PHE A 169 -2.66 -12.67 21.44
N LYS A 170 -2.17 -13.60 22.24
CA LYS A 170 -1.16 -13.33 23.26
C LYS A 170 0.19 -13.81 22.75
N ILE A 171 1.15 -12.91 22.72
CA ILE A 171 2.47 -13.14 22.11
C ILE A 171 3.52 -12.92 23.18
N GLU A 172 4.55 -13.76 23.21
CA GLU A 172 5.65 -13.67 24.15
C GLU A 172 6.39 -12.32 24.03
N GLY A 173 6.78 -11.76 25.16
CA GLY A 173 7.45 -10.45 25.19
C GLY A 173 6.54 -9.25 24.89
N VAL A 174 5.25 -9.46 24.54
CA VAL A 174 4.29 -8.40 24.25
C VAL A 174 3.33 -8.24 25.45
N SER A 175 3.33 -7.05 26.07
CA SER A 175 2.58 -6.81 27.30
C SER A 175 1.06 -6.82 27.11
N LYS A 176 0.56 -6.38 25.96
CA LYS A 176 -0.87 -6.36 25.62
C LYS A 176 -1.19 -7.42 24.58
N LYS A 177 -2.35 -8.10 24.75
CA LYS A 177 -2.89 -8.96 23.69
C LYS A 177 -3.15 -8.11 22.44
N LYS A 178 -2.90 -8.71 21.26
CA LYS A 178 -3.24 -8.11 19.96
C LYS A 178 -4.73 -8.36 19.70
N ASP A 179 -5.48 -7.28 19.61
CA ASP A 179 -6.92 -7.34 19.34
C ASP A 179 -7.16 -7.50 17.83
N CYS A 180 -7.93 -8.52 17.45
CA CYS A 180 -8.28 -8.86 16.07
C CYS A 180 -9.80 -9.09 15.96
N ALA A 181 -10.59 -8.32 16.74
CA ALA A 181 -12.04 -8.44 16.74
C ALA A 181 -12.60 -8.16 15.33
N GLY A 182 -13.32 -9.13 14.77
CA GLY A 182 -13.89 -9.00 13.43
C GLY A 182 -12.91 -9.16 12.27
N ALA A 183 -11.64 -9.53 12.54
CA ALA A 183 -10.63 -9.66 11.50
C ALA A 183 -10.97 -10.70 10.44
N SER A 184 -10.65 -10.40 9.20
CA SER A 184 -10.61 -11.37 8.11
C SER A 184 -9.41 -12.29 8.25
N ILE A 185 -9.61 -13.61 8.08
CA ILE A 185 -8.55 -14.60 8.19
C ILE A 185 -8.12 -15.04 6.81
N VAL A 186 -6.84 -14.92 6.52
CA VAL A 186 -6.19 -15.42 5.31
C VAL A 186 -5.29 -16.59 5.68
N TYR A 187 -5.74 -17.78 5.33
CA TYR A 187 -5.03 -19.03 5.60
C TYR A 187 -4.48 -19.61 4.30
N ASN A 188 -3.16 -19.86 4.27
CA ASN A 188 -2.47 -20.35 3.07
C ASN A 188 -2.80 -19.51 1.80
N GLY A 189 -2.82 -18.19 1.94
CA GLY A 189 -3.01 -17.26 0.83
C GLY A 189 -4.46 -17.01 0.40
N LYS A 190 -5.45 -17.64 1.05
CA LYS A 190 -6.87 -17.45 0.73
C LYS A 190 -7.68 -17.02 1.95
N ILE A 191 -8.62 -16.10 1.72
CA ILE A 191 -9.57 -15.76 2.77
C ILE A 191 -10.42 -16.99 3.09
N ILE A 192 -10.60 -17.26 4.36
CA ILE A 192 -11.35 -18.41 4.83
C ILE A 192 -12.53 -17.96 5.71
N SER A 193 -13.69 -18.49 5.46
CA SER A 193 -14.90 -18.24 6.26
C SER A 193 -14.98 -19.17 7.48
N ASN A 194 -15.71 -18.76 8.50
CA ASN A 194 -15.94 -19.60 9.68
C ASN A 194 -16.58 -20.96 9.34
N SER A 195 -17.41 -21.03 8.29
CA SER A 195 -18.00 -22.30 7.83
C SER A 195 -16.96 -23.23 7.21
N GLN A 196 -16.04 -22.69 6.41
CA GLN A 196 -14.94 -23.48 5.84
C GLN A 196 -13.95 -23.96 6.91
N LEU A 197 -13.74 -23.14 7.96
CA LEU A 197 -12.94 -23.54 9.12
C LEU A 197 -13.57 -24.70 9.88
N ALA A 198 -14.89 -24.68 10.08
CA ALA A 198 -15.62 -25.75 10.74
C ALA A 198 -15.56 -27.09 9.97
N GLU A 199 -15.46 -27.05 8.63
CA GLU A 199 -15.30 -28.23 7.78
C GLU A 199 -13.92 -28.90 7.95
N LEU A 200 -12.90 -28.16 8.40
CA LEU A 200 -11.59 -28.71 8.70
C LEU A 200 -11.55 -29.51 10.00
N GLY A 201 -12.64 -29.47 10.81
CA GLY A 201 -12.79 -30.28 12.02
C GLY A 201 -11.96 -29.81 13.23
N GLU A 202 -11.29 -28.67 13.10
CA GLU A 202 -10.49 -28.04 14.16
C GLU A 202 -11.18 -26.76 14.65
N SER A 203 -10.89 -26.34 15.88
CA SER A 203 -11.36 -25.04 16.32
C SER A 203 -10.57 -23.96 15.57
N ILE A 204 -11.22 -22.84 15.26
CA ILE A 204 -10.54 -21.71 14.63
C ILE A 204 -9.35 -21.21 15.45
N ASN A 205 -9.45 -21.26 16.78
CA ASN A 205 -8.37 -20.86 17.66
C ASN A 205 -7.15 -21.78 17.52
N ASP A 206 -7.36 -23.08 17.36
CA ASP A 206 -6.27 -24.05 17.17
C ASP A 206 -5.65 -23.90 15.77
N LEU A 207 -6.45 -23.65 14.74
CA LEU A 207 -5.96 -23.40 13.38
C LEU A 207 -5.07 -22.15 13.29
N LEU A 208 -5.40 -21.11 14.06
CA LEU A 208 -4.63 -19.87 14.12
C LEU A 208 -3.41 -19.94 15.05
N LEU A 209 -3.16 -21.12 15.66
CA LEU A 209 -1.97 -21.42 16.42
C LEU A 209 -1.08 -22.37 15.58
N PRO A 210 -0.32 -21.85 14.61
CA PRO A 210 0.44 -22.70 13.71
C PRO A 210 1.60 -23.39 14.46
N GLU A 211 1.85 -24.66 14.15
CA GLU A 211 3.02 -25.38 14.70
C GLU A 211 4.34 -24.84 14.14
N LYS A 212 4.34 -24.26 12.97
CA LYS A 212 5.50 -23.70 12.25
C LYS A 212 5.07 -22.51 11.40
N GLY A 213 6.03 -21.63 11.13
CA GLY A 213 5.79 -20.46 10.31
C GLY A 213 5.59 -19.20 11.13
N SER A 214 4.77 -18.30 10.66
CA SER A 214 4.54 -17.02 11.32
C SER A 214 3.13 -16.50 11.02
N ILE A 215 2.64 -15.65 11.89
CA ILE A 215 1.44 -14.85 11.62
C ILE A 215 1.84 -13.42 11.26
N ARG A 216 1.02 -12.79 10.44
CA ARG A 216 1.10 -11.36 10.18
C ARG A 216 -0.27 -10.74 10.42
N LEU A 217 -0.32 -9.74 11.28
CA LEU A 217 -1.50 -8.96 11.60
C LEU A 217 -1.40 -7.60 10.90
N VAL A 218 -2.48 -7.13 10.32
CA VAL A 218 -2.56 -5.83 9.64
C VAL A 218 -3.74 -5.05 10.20
N ASP A 219 -3.46 -3.88 10.72
CA ASP A 219 -4.40 -2.83 11.10
C ASP A 219 -4.31 -1.75 10.03
N SER A 220 -5.33 -1.65 9.19
CA SER A 220 -5.32 -0.86 7.95
C SER A 220 -5.70 0.60 8.15
N ASP A 221 -6.27 0.96 9.31
CA ASP A 221 -6.77 2.30 9.64
C ASP A 221 -6.20 2.90 10.92
N LYS A 222 -5.38 2.12 11.66
CA LYS A 222 -4.71 2.51 12.91
C LYS A 222 -5.64 2.80 14.08
N ASP A 223 -6.66 1.98 14.23
CA ASP A 223 -7.55 2.05 15.37
C ASP A 223 -7.13 1.12 16.54
N ASP A 224 -5.96 0.46 16.45
CA ASP A 224 -5.41 -0.52 17.38
C ASP A 224 -6.14 -1.89 17.36
N VAL A 225 -7.04 -2.12 16.41
CA VAL A 225 -7.66 -3.42 16.11
C VAL A 225 -7.12 -3.91 14.77
N PHE A 226 -6.68 -5.15 14.70
CA PHE A 226 -6.17 -5.71 13.45
C PHE A 226 -7.29 -6.25 12.59
N ASP A 227 -7.39 -5.75 11.36
CA ASP A 227 -8.46 -6.07 10.40
C ASP A 227 -8.23 -7.39 9.66
N VAL A 228 -6.96 -7.79 9.52
CA VAL A 228 -6.58 -8.98 8.76
C VAL A 228 -5.50 -9.76 9.48
N VAL A 229 -5.72 -11.07 9.55
CA VAL A 229 -4.80 -12.07 10.09
C VAL A 229 -4.34 -12.98 8.95
N PHE A 230 -3.06 -13.00 8.66
CA PHE A 230 -2.43 -13.95 7.74
C PHE A 230 -1.74 -15.07 8.53
N VAL A 231 -1.99 -16.32 8.12
CA VAL A 231 -1.43 -17.54 8.71
C VAL A 231 -0.84 -18.43 7.62
#